data_6755a10b9bc29e881204a5a090e73645
#
_entry.id   6755a10b9bc29e881204a5a090e73645
#
_cell.length_a   1.000
_cell.length_b   1.000
_cell.length_c   1.000
_cell.angle_alpha   90.00
_cell.angle_beta   90.00
_cell.angle_gamma   90.00
#
_symmetry.space_group_name_H-M   'P 1'
#
loop_
_entity.id
_entity.type
_entity.pdbx_description
1 polymer ?
#
loop_
_entity_poly.entity_id
_entity_poly.type
_entity_poly.pdbx_seq_one_letter_code
_entity_poly.pdbx_strand_id
1 'polypeptide(L)'
;MVLYMIGGSPCSGKSTIASLLARQYQLRHIKLDDLVDEMMTQASADSQPICLLRQDRSPEQIWMRNPEEMADEEWHFYEEIFPYVKSYLIKNQNRPLLVEGAGLLPHLVKELEYPTSSYLCLTPTADFQKKHYIQREWVPYVLEGTTNPDQAFENWMQRDILFAQMVRKEAVKLGYPSLVTDGSQSENQSAEEVARLLKLSNKNRINI
;
A
#
# COMPACT_ATOMS: atom_id res chain seq x y z
N MET A 1 5.86 -12.26 -18.92
CA MET A 1 4.96 -12.64 -17.83
C MET A 1 4.05 -11.46 -17.50
N VAL A 2 2.83 -11.73 -17.00
CA VAL A 2 1.86 -10.68 -16.70
C VAL A 2 1.89 -10.39 -15.19
N LEU A 3 2.26 -9.16 -14.83
CA LEU A 3 2.25 -8.63 -13.46
C LEU A 3 1.44 -7.34 -13.44
N TYR A 4 0.43 -7.28 -12.59
CA TYR A 4 -0.31 -6.08 -12.29
C TYR A 4 -0.05 -5.66 -10.85
N MET A 5 0.04 -4.37 -10.59
CA MET A 5 0.41 -3.81 -9.28
C MET A 5 -0.54 -2.68 -8.88
N ILE A 6 -1.00 -2.71 -7.65
CA ILE A 6 -1.79 -1.63 -7.05
C ILE A 6 -1.03 -1.12 -5.82
N GLY A 7 -0.32 -0.02 -6.00
CA GLY A 7 0.33 0.71 -4.92
C GLY A 7 -0.56 1.82 -4.35
N GLY A 8 -0.01 2.64 -3.49
CA GLY A 8 -0.70 3.76 -2.88
C GLY A 8 -0.64 3.71 -1.35
N SER A 9 -1.54 4.42 -0.67
CA SER A 9 -1.51 4.56 0.78
C SER A 9 -2.50 3.66 1.50
N PRO A 10 -2.38 3.50 2.84
CA PRO A 10 -3.35 2.78 3.65
C PRO A 10 -4.79 3.29 3.46
N CYS A 11 -5.78 2.46 3.76
CA CYS A 11 -7.22 2.77 3.72
C CYS A 11 -7.78 3.21 2.36
N SER A 12 -7.07 2.96 1.24
CA SER A 12 -7.52 3.34 -0.11
C SER A 12 -8.42 2.29 -0.80
N GLY A 13 -8.66 1.12 -0.17
CA GLY A 13 -9.44 0.04 -0.76
C GLY A 13 -8.66 -0.92 -1.66
N LYS A 14 -7.31 -0.83 -1.71
CA LYS A 14 -6.45 -1.69 -2.54
C LYS A 14 -6.77 -3.17 -2.42
N SER A 15 -6.81 -3.69 -1.19
CA SER A 15 -7.00 -5.12 -0.92
C SER A 15 -8.38 -5.61 -1.36
N THR A 16 -9.43 -4.82 -1.15
CA THR A 16 -10.79 -5.13 -1.60
C THR A 16 -10.85 -5.20 -3.12
N ILE A 17 -10.35 -4.16 -3.79
CA ILE A 17 -10.33 -4.08 -5.25
C ILE A 17 -9.47 -5.20 -5.85
N ALA A 18 -8.27 -5.44 -5.31
CA ALA A 18 -7.39 -6.50 -5.77
C ALA A 18 -8.03 -7.89 -5.62
N SER A 19 -8.72 -8.16 -4.51
CA SER A 19 -9.48 -9.40 -4.30
C SER A 19 -10.56 -9.60 -5.34
N LEU A 20 -11.36 -8.57 -5.65
CA LEU A 20 -12.40 -8.61 -6.68
C LEU A 20 -11.80 -8.91 -8.05
N LEU A 21 -10.75 -8.16 -8.44
CA LEU A 21 -10.08 -8.33 -9.72
C LEU A 21 -9.38 -9.68 -9.86
N ALA A 22 -8.70 -10.13 -8.82
CA ALA A 22 -8.02 -11.43 -8.83
C ALA A 22 -9.00 -12.58 -9.09
N ARG A 23 -10.18 -12.54 -8.44
CA ARG A 23 -11.26 -13.51 -8.67
C ARG A 23 -11.83 -13.41 -10.08
N GLN A 24 -12.13 -12.18 -10.52
CA GLN A 24 -12.77 -11.93 -11.81
C GLN A 24 -11.87 -12.28 -13.00
N TYR A 25 -10.56 -12.06 -12.89
CA TYR A 25 -9.59 -12.27 -13.95
C TYR A 25 -8.68 -13.51 -13.75
N GLN A 26 -8.96 -14.35 -12.74
CA GLN A 26 -8.19 -15.55 -12.41
C GLN A 26 -6.70 -15.28 -12.17
N LEU A 27 -6.40 -14.17 -11.50
CA LEU A 27 -5.05 -13.78 -11.14
C LEU A 27 -4.68 -14.33 -9.76
N ARG A 28 -3.42 -14.66 -9.55
CA ARG A 28 -2.92 -14.91 -8.20
C ARG A 28 -2.79 -13.58 -7.48
N HIS A 29 -3.52 -13.40 -6.37
CA HIS A 29 -3.44 -12.22 -5.52
C HIS A 29 -2.31 -12.37 -4.49
N ILE A 30 -1.48 -11.34 -4.40
CA ILE A 30 -0.43 -11.21 -3.39
C ILE A 30 -0.64 -9.88 -2.69
N LYS A 31 -0.81 -9.95 -1.38
CA LYS A 31 -0.89 -8.81 -0.48
C LYS A 31 0.45 -8.66 0.22
N LEU A 32 1.20 -7.61 -0.13
CA LEU A 32 2.55 -7.41 0.40
C LEU A 32 2.56 -7.11 1.90
N ASP A 33 1.54 -6.43 2.39
CA ASP A 33 1.42 -6.09 3.81
C ASP A 33 1.42 -7.35 4.71
N ASP A 34 0.91 -8.49 4.21
CA ASP A 34 0.93 -9.77 4.92
C ASP A 34 2.33 -10.43 4.96
N LEU A 35 3.28 -9.92 4.17
CA LEU A 35 4.65 -10.44 4.06
C LEU A 35 5.68 -9.56 4.77
N VAL A 36 5.29 -8.39 5.26
CA VAL A 36 6.19 -7.40 5.86
C VAL A 36 6.93 -7.98 7.05
N ASP A 37 6.24 -8.67 7.95
CA ASP A 37 6.87 -9.26 9.14
C ASP A 37 7.94 -10.28 8.77
N GLU A 38 7.68 -11.15 7.77
CA GLU A 38 8.68 -12.09 7.27
C GLU A 38 9.89 -11.37 6.64
N MET A 39 9.63 -10.30 5.88
CA MET A 39 10.69 -9.50 5.29
C MET A 39 11.53 -8.80 6.35
N MET A 40 10.91 -8.27 7.40
CA MET A 40 11.60 -7.62 8.52
C MET A 40 12.52 -8.58 9.29
N THR A 41 12.21 -9.87 9.37
CA THR A 41 13.10 -10.85 10.03
C THR A 41 14.46 -10.98 9.34
N GLN A 42 14.56 -10.56 8.08
CA GLN A 42 15.81 -10.61 7.30
C GLN A 42 16.57 -9.28 7.32
N ALA A 43 16.07 -8.27 8.03
CA ALA A 43 16.70 -6.95 8.10
C ALA A 43 18.04 -6.99 8.85
N SER A 44 18.99 -6.19 8.37
CA SER A 44 20.30 -6.00 8.98
C SER A 44 20.56 -4.53 9.30
N ALA A 45 21.36 -4.25 10.34
CA ALA A 45 21.68 -2.88 10.74
C ALA A 45 22.41 -2.08 9.65
N ASP A 46 23.18 -2.75 8.82
CA ASP A 46 23.95 -2.11 7.75
C ASP A 46 23.10 -1.67 6.55
N SER A 47 22.00 -2.39 6.30
CA SER A 47 21.20 -2.20 5.09
C SER A 47 19.75 -1.80 5.34
N GLN A 48 19.18 -2.14 6.49
CA GLN A 48 17.79 -1.85 6.85
C GLN A 48 17.67 -1.30 8.29
N PRO A 49 18.33 -0.17 8.61
CA PRO A 49 18.32 0.38 9.97
C PRO A 49 16.92 0.82 10.43
N ILE A 50 16.06 1.30 9.52
CA ILE A 50 14.69 1.73 9.86
C ILE A 50 13.81 0.52 10.20
N CYS A 51 13.95 -0.59 9.49
CA CYS A 51 13.25 -1.84 9.82
C CYS A 51 13.55 -2.28 11.27
N LEU A 52 14.80 -2.27 11.68
CA LEU A 52 15.19 -2.63 13.04
C LEU A 52 14.70 -1.61 14.08
N LEU A 53 14.87 -0.32 13.79
CA LEU A 53 14.42 0.75 14.67
C LEU A 53 12.91 0.67 14.97
N ARG A 54 12.10 0.27 13.99
CA ARG A 54 10.64 0.14 14.15
C ARG A 54 10.23 -1.04 15.03
N GLN A 55 11.00 -2.13 15.05
CA GLN A 55 10.70 -3.32 15.87
C GLN A 55 10.76 -3.03 17.36
N ASP A 56 11.64 -2.12 17.78
CA ASP A 56 11.91 -1.84 19.19
C ASP A 56 11.05 -0.72 19.79
N ARG A 57 10.24 -0.04 18.98
CA ARG A 57 9.45 1.11 19.43
C ARG A 57 8.14 0.71 20.09
N SER A 58 7.86 1.35 21.23
CA SER A 58 6.54 1.32 21.85
C SER A 58 5.51 2.15 21.04
N PRO A 59 4.19 1.92 21.24
CA PRO A 59 3.14 2.75 20.61
C PRO A 59 3.32 4.25 20.86
N GLU A 60 3.74 4.66 22.08
CA GLU A 60 4.07 6.04 22.40
C GLU A 60 5.18 6.60 21.51
N GLN A 61 6.26 5.84 21.34
CA GLN A 61 7.40 6.22 20.51
C GLN A 61 7.08 6.21 19.00
N ILE A 62 6.03 5.52 18.58
CA ILE A 62 5.58 5.52 17.20
C ILE A 62 4.64 6.70 16.94
N TRP A 63 3.57 6.83 17.73
CA TRP A 63 2.42 7.66 17.38
C TRP A 63 2.43 9.06 17.97
N MET A 64 3.28 9.36 18.98
CA MET A 64 3.41 10.70 19.57
C MET A 64 4.53 11.52 18.92
N ARG A 65 4.92 11.18 17.69
CA ARG A 65 5.93 11.88 16.88
C ARG A 65 5.30 12.88 15.91
N ASN A 66 6.17 13.69 15.31
CA ASN A 66 5.78 14.57 14.21
C ASN A 66 5.29 13.74 13.01
N PRO A 67 4.07 14.00 12.47
CA PRO A 67 3.52 13.26 11.33
C PRO A 67 4.36 13.33 10.05
N GLU A 68 5.08 14.42 9.79
CA GLU A 68 5.96 14.56 8.62
C GLU A 68 7.15 13.61 8.72
N GLU A 69 7.81 13.57 9.90
CA GLU A 69 8.90 12.64 10.17
C GLU A 69 8.45 11.17 10.07
N MET A 70 7.24 10.88 10.54
CA MET A 70 6.67 9.53 10.41
C MET A 70 6.37 9.16 8.95
N ALA A 71 5.91 10.11 8.13
CA ALA A 71 5.63 9.86 6.71
C ALA A 71 6.91 9.63 5.91
N ASP A 72 7.96 10.41 6.19
CA ASP A 72 9.28 10.23 5.60
C ASP A 72 9.91 8.88 6.01
N GLU A 73 9.77 8.51 7.28
CA GLU A 73 10.25 7.21 7.76
C GLU A 73 9.47 6.05 7.13
N GLU A 74 8.17 6.18 6.93
CA GLU A 74 7.36 5.17 6.24
C GLU A 74 7.82 4.98 4.79
N TRP A 75 8.16 6.07 4.12
CA TRP A 75 8.71 6.05 2.77
C TRP A 75 10.04 5.27 2.72
N HIS A 76 10.99 5.62 3.55
CA HIS A 76 12.29 4.97 3.60
C HIS A 76 12.20 3.51 4.09
N PHE A 77 11.27 3.21 4.99
CA PHE A 77 10.98 1.83 5.38
C PHE A 77 10.62 0.95 4.17
N TYR A 78 9.76 1.45 3.28
CA TYR A 78 9.42 0.71 2.06
C TYR A 78 10.59 0.61 1.08
N GLU A 79 11.47 1.59 1.04
CA GLU A 79 12.72 1.49 0.27
C GLU A 79 13.62 0.37 0.82
N GLU A 80 13.75 0.27 2.14
CA GLU A 80 14.57 -0.76 2.79
C GLU A 80 14.04 -2.19 2.56
N ILE A 81 12.72 -2.40 2.54
CA ILE A 81 12.15 -3.73 2.31
C ILE A 81 12.00 -4.10 0.83
N PHE A 82 12.09 -3.15 -0.08
CA PHE A 82 11.82 -3.40 -1.51
C PHE A 82 12.73 -4.46 -2.16
N PRO A 83 14.02 -4.61 -1.82
CA PRO A 83 14.84 -5.71 -2.32
C PRO A 83 14.24 -7.09 -2.05
N TYR A 84 13.61 -7.29 -0.90
CA TYR A 84 12.90 -8.52 -0.56
C TYR A 84 11.62 -8.68 -1.39
N VAL A 85 10.86 -7.60 -1.56
CA VAL A 85 9.68 -7.57 -2.44
C VAL A 85 10.08 -7.98 -3.86
N LYS A 86 11.12 -7.39 -4.42
CA LYS A 86 11.63 -7.70 -5.75
C LYS A 86 12.02 -9.18 -5.87
N SER A 87 12.77 -9.69 -4.90
CA SER A 87 13.15 -11.11 -4.85
C SER A 87 11.94 -12.04 -4.77
N TYR A 88 10.95 -11.69 -3.94
CA TYR A 88 9.72 -12.44 -3.79
C TYR A 88 8.92 -12.47 -5.10
N LEU A 89 8.78 -11.33 -5.77
CA LEU A 89 8.09 -11.24 -7.05
C LEU A 89 8.77 -12.10 -8.11
N ILE A 90 10.10 -12.06 -8.24
CA ILE A 90 10.87 -12.88 -9.19
C ILE A 90 10.63 -14.38 -8.96
N LYS A 91 10.65 -14.82 -7.70
CA LYS A 91 10.45 -16.25 -7.35
C LYS A 91 9.03 -16.76 -7.62
N ASN A 92 8.03 -15.87 -7.65
CA ASN A 92 6.62 -16.22 -7.75
C ASN A 92 6.01 -16.00 -9.14
N GLN A 93 6.81 -15.86 -10.16
CA GLN A 93 6.41 -15.51 -11.53
C GLN A 93 5.80 -16.65 -12.37
N ASN A 94 5.35 -17.73 -11.79
CA ASN A 94 4.82 -18.90 -12.51
C ASN A 94 3.38 -18.77 -13.02
N ARG A 95 2.67 -17.71 -12.62
CA ARG A 95 1.28 -17.40 -13.01
C ARG A 95 1.10 -15.88 -13.15
N PRO A 96 0.06 -15.42 -13.89
CA PRO A 96 -0.33 -14.00 -13.85
C PRO A 96 -0.60 -13.54 -12.43
N LEU A 97 0.04 -12.44 -12.02
CA LEU A 97 -0.03 -11.90 -10.67
C LEU A 97 -0.78 -10.57 -10.62
N LEU A 98 -1.54 -10.37 -9.55
CA LEU A 98 -1.99 -9.08 -9.07
C LEU A 98 -1.42 -8.88 -7.67
N VAL A 99 -0.55 -7.89 -7.52
CA VAL A 99 0.15 -7.59 -6.28
C VAL A 99 -0.35 -6.25 -5.76
N GLU A 100 -0.62 -6.15 -4.46
CA GLU A 100 -0.99 -4.88 -3.85
C GLU A 100 -0.24 -4.64 -2.54
N GLY A 101 -0.05 -3.36 -2.19
CA GLY A 101 0.58 -2.95 -0.95
C GLY A 101 1.12 -1.53 -1.00
N ALA A 102 1.24 -0.91 0.17
CA ALA A 102 1.79 0.45 0.29
C ALA A 102 3.29 0.50 -0.07
N GLY A 103 4.01 -0.61 0.09
CA GLY A 103 5.42 -0.74 -0.29
C GLY A 103 5.71 -0.75 -1.79
N LEU A 104 4.67 -0.71 -2.65
CA LEU A 104 4.84 -0.51 -4.10
C LEU A 104 4.96 0.99 -4.40
N LEU A 105 6.03 1.63 -3.92
CA LEU A 105 6.31 3.03 -4.24
C LEU A 105 6.59 3.21 -5.73
N PRO A 106 6.11 4.31 -6.36
CA PRO A 106 6.18 4.47 -7.82
C PRO A 106 7.59 4.39 -8.39
N HIS A 107 8.60 4.98 -7.74
CA HIS A 107 9.99 4.92 -8.22
C HIS A 107 10.58 3.51 -8.12
N LEU A 108 10.24 2.76 -7.04
CA LEU A 108 10.70 1.38 -6.87
C LEU A 108 10.05 0.44 -7.90
N VAL A 109 8.76 0.64 -8.18
CA VAL A 109 8.07 -0.10 -9.24
C VAL A 109 8.68 0.18 -10.62
N LYS A 110 9.15 1.40 -10.86
CA LYS A 110 9.84 1.75 -12.11
C LYS A 110 11.09 0.91 -12.34
N GLU A 111 11.81 0.52 -11.28
CA GLU A 111 12.99 -0.36 -11.38
C GLU A 111 12.67 -1.78 -11.84
N LEU A 112 11.40 -2.19 -11.80
CA LEU A 112 10.95 -3.50 -12.26
C LEU A 112 10.78 -3.55 -13.78
N GLU A 113 10.88 -2.40 -14.49
CA GLU A 113 10.83 -2.26 -15.94
C GLU A 113 9.55 -2.82 -16.60
N TYR A 114 8.43 -2.84 -15.88
CA TYR A 114 7.13 -3.16 -16.45
C TYR A 114 6.48 -1.97 -17.14
N PRO A 115 5.57 -2.20 -18.11
CA PRO A 115 4.80 -1.11 -18.72
C PRO A 115 4.08 -0.26 -17.68
N THR A 116 3.96 1.05 -17.90
CA THR A 116 3.26 1.95 -16.97
C THR A 116 1.81 1.55 -16.70
N SER A 117 1.15 0.88 -17.66
CA SER A 117 -0.18 0.31 -17.49
C SER A 117 -0.23 -0.93 -16.59
N SER A 118 0.90 -1.43 -16.12
CA SER A 118 0.95 -2.53 -15.15
C SER A 118 0.88 -2.08 -13.69
N TYR A 119 0.91 -0.77 -13.43
CA TYR A 119 0.84 -0.21 -12.09
C TYR A 119 -0.25 0.86 -12.02
N LEU A 120 -0.90 0.93 -10.86
CA LEU A 120 -1.87 1.98 -10.51
C LEU A 120 -1.62 2.41 -9.07
N CYS A 121 -1.63 3.72 -8.84
CA CYS A 121 -1.59 4.32 -7.51
C CYS A 121 -3.00 4.60 -7.01
N LEU A 122 -3.38 4.05 -5.85
CA LEU A 122 -4.69 4.26 -5.23
C LEU A 122 -4.53 4.89 -3.85
N THR A 123 -5.11 6.07 -3.65
CA THR A 123 -5.04 6.82 -2.39
C THR A 123 -6.43 7.27 -1.94
N PRO A 124 -6.72 7.35 -0.62
CA PRO A 124 -8.00 7.89 -0.15
C PRO A 124 -7.97 9.42 -0.09
N THR A 125 -9.16 10.03 0.01
CA THR A 125 -9.28 11.38 0.58
C THR A 125 -9.07 11.31 2.10
N ALA A 126 -8.66 12.44 2.70
CA ALA A 126 -8.48 12.55 4.15
C ALA A 126 -9.75 12.19 4.93
N ASP A 127 -10.91 12.69 4.48
CA ASP A 127 -12.20 12.44 5.12
C ASP A 127 -12.61 10.98 5.04
N PHE A 128 -12.43 10.35 3.86
CA PHE A 128 -12.69 8.93 3.68
C PHE A 128 -11.79 8.09 4.60
N GLN A 129 -10.51 8.40 4.64
CA GLN A 129 -9.55 7.71 5.49
C GLN A 129 -9.94 7.77 6.97
N LYS A 130 -10.11 8.98 7.52
CA LYS A 130 -10.47 9.17 8.94
C LYS A 130 -11.76 8.45 9.30
N LYS A 131 -12.83 8.63 8.48
CA LYS A 131 -14.12 7.97 8.69
C LYS A 131 -14.01 6.46 8.77
N HIS A 132 -13.19 5.83 7.92
CA HIS A 132 -13.06 4.38 7.88
C HIS A 132 -12.13 3.83 8.98
N TYR A 133 -11.10 4.57 9.38
CA TYR A 133 -10.24 4.16 10.48
C TYR A 133 -10.96 4.16 11.82
N ILE A 134 -11.76 5.18 12.11
CA ILE A 134 -12.55 5.28 13.37
C ILE A 134 -13.49 4.06 13.55
N GLN A 135 -13.95 3.47 12.45
CA GLN A 135 -14.88 2.31 12.50
C GLN A 135 -14.16 0.96 12.70
N ARG A 136 -12.83 0.92 12.68
CA ARG A 136 -12.08 -0.33 12.80
C ARG A 136 -11.88 -0.70 14.26
N GLU A 137 -12.39 -1.86 14.66
CA GLU A 137 -12.32 -2.37 16.03
C GLU A 137 -10.89 -2.55 16.56
N TRP A 138 -9.91 -2.74 15.67
CA TRP A 138 -8.52 -2.94 16.05
C TRP A 138 -7.75 -1.64 16.31
N VAL A 139 -8.23 -0.47 15.87
CA VAL A 139 -7.55 0.83 16.03
C VAL A 139 -7.21 1.16 17.50
N PRO A 140 -8.14 0.98 18.47
CA PRO A 140 -7.80 1.22 19.87
C PRO A 140 -6.62 0.39 20.39
N TYR A 141 -6.48 -0.85 19.93
CA TYR A 141 -5.36 -1.73 20.33
C TYR A 141 -4.00 -1.25 19.82
N VAL A 142 -3.96 -0.63 18.62
CA VAL A 142 -2.73 -0.04 18.07
C VAL A 142 -2.27 1.17 18.88
N LEU A 143 -3.20 1.86 19.52
CA LEU A 143 -2.95 3.07 20.30
C LEU A 143 -2.80 2.78 21.80
N GLU A 144 -2.98 1.53 22.22
CA GLU A 144 -2.82 1.11 23.61
C GLU A 144 -1.38 1.37 24.08
N GLY A 145 -1.24 1.99 25.24
CA GLY A 145 0.08 2.38 25.78
C GLY A 145 0.57 3.77 25.34
N THR A 146 -0.23 4.53 24.59
CA THR A 146 0.04 5.96 24.37
C THR A 146 -0.52 6.80 25.50
N THR A 147 0.18 7.90 25.84
CA THR A 147 -0.27 8.84 26.90
C THR A 147 -1.48 9.66 26.49
N ASN A 148 -1.69 9.87 25.20
CA ASN A 148 -2.84 10.57 24.62
C ASN A 148 -3.32 9.88 23.34
N PRO A 149 -4.22 8.86 23.43
CA PRO A 149 -4.70 8.10 22.28
C PRO A 149 -5.37 8.95 21.18
N ASP A 150 -6.08 10.02 21.55
CA ASP A 150 -6.72 10.91 20.58
C ASP A 150 -5.67 11.66 19.75
N GLN A 151 -4.65 12.21 20.38
CA GLN A 151 -3.54 12.86 19.69
C GLN A 151 -2.74 11.87 18.84
N ALA A 152 -2.48 10.68 19.36
CA ALA A 152 -1.79 9.61 18.65
C ALA A 152 -2.57 9.19 17.39
N PHE A 153 -3.90 9.09 17.49
CA PHE A 153 -4.76 8.83 16.34
C PHE A 153 -4.68 9.96 15.29
N GLU A 154 -4.77 11.22 15.71
CA GLU A 154 -4.66 12.36 14.78
C GLU A 154 -3.28 12.41 14.11
N ASN A 155 -2.20 12.16 14.84
CA ASN A 155 -0.85 12.08 14.28
C ASN A 155 -0.75 10.94 13.25
N TRP A 156 -1.30 9.77 13.56
CA TRP A 156 -1.36 8.65 12.62
C TRP A 156 -2.13 9.01 11.35
N MET A 157 -3.33 9.58 11.49
CA MET A 157 -4.12 9.99 10.33
C MET A 157 -3.38 11.03 9.48
N GLN A 158 -2.74 11.99 10.12
CA GLN A 158 -1.96 13.00 9.40
C GLN A 158 -0.75 12.40 8.70
N ARG A 159 -0.03 11.44 9.32
CA ARG A 159 1.05 10.69 8.69
C ARG A 159 0.58 10.00 7.41
N ASP A 160 -0.55 9.27 7.45
CA ASP A 160 -1.08 8.55 6.31
C ASP A 160 -1.55 9.48 5.19
N ILE A 161 -2.11 10.65 5.54
CA ILE A 161 -2.50 11.70 4.58
C ILE A 161 -1.26 12.24 3.85
N LEU A 162 -0.21 12.57 4.58
CA LEU A 162 1.04 13.06 4.01
C LEU A 162 1.68 12.01 3.11
N PHE A 163 1.76 10.77 3.57
CA PHE A 163 2.26 9.65 2.77
C PHE A 163 1.44 9.44 1.48
N ALA A 164 0.10 9.53 1.56
CA ALA A 164 -0.77 9.44 0.38
C ALA A 164 -0.47 10.55 -0.64
N GLN A 165 -0.22 11.78 -0.18
CA GLN A 165 0.14 12.91 -1.03
C GLN A 165 1.50 12.68 -1.72
N MET A 166 2.50 12.19 -0.97
CA MET A 166 3.84 11.88 -1.49
C MET A 166 3.76 10.83 -2.59
N VAL A 167 3.15 9.68 -2.32
CA VAL A 167 3.03 8.56 -3.26
C VAL A 167 2.25 8.98 -4.51
N ARG A 168 1.13 9.69 -4.35
CA ARG A 168 0.33 10.17 -5.49
C ARG A 168 1.08 11.18 -6.35
N LYS A 169 1.76 12.14 -5.73
CA LYS A 169 2.57 13.14 -6.43
C LYS A 169 3.65 12.48 -7.28
N GLU A 170 4.32 11.48 -6.73
CA GLU A 170 5.35 10.74 -7.45
C GLU A 170 4.77 9.89 -8.58
N ALA A 171 3.67 9.16 -8.34
CA ALA A 171 3.00 8.37 -9.37
C ALA A 171 2.63 9.23 -10.59
N VAL A 172 2.02 10.40 -10.37
CA VAL A 172 1.67 11.36 -11.43
C VAL A 172 2.93 11.86 -12.16
N LYS A 173 3.99 12.21 -11.42
CA LYS A 173 5.28 12.67 -12.00
C LYS A 173 5.90 11.60 -12.91
N LEU A 174 5.74 10.33 -12.58
CA LEU A 174 6.28 9.20 -13.35
C LEU A 174 5.32 8.71 -14.45
N GLY A 175 4.16 9.34 -14.63
CA GLY A 175 3.18 8.99 -15.65
C GLY A 175 2.35 7.74 -15.36
N TYR A 176 2.29 7.31 -14.11
CA TYR A 176 1.44 6.20 -13.69
C TYR A 176 -0.01 6.65 -13.50
N PRO A 177 -0.99 5.79 -13.86
CA PRO A 177 -2.40 6.02 -13.51
C PRO A 177 -2.56 6.17 -11.99
N SER A 178 -3.40 7.13 -11.59
CA SER A 178 -3.68 7.39 -10.19
C SER A 178 -5.16 7.64 -9.97
N LEU A 179 -5.74 7.00 -8.96
CA LEU A 179 -7.14 7.18 -8.54
C LEU A 179 -7.21 7.60 -7.08
N VAL A 180 -8.29 8.30 -6.75
CA VAL A 180 -8.59 8.73 -5.38
C VAL A 180 -9.90 8.10 -4.94
N THR A 181 -9.88 7.38 -3.82
CA THR A 181 -11.07 6.83 -3.18
C THR A 181 -11.65 7.85 -2.22
N ASP A 182 -12.88 8.28 -2.48
CA ASP A 182 -13.65 9.24 -1.67
C ASP A 182 -14.99 8.68 -1.14
N GLY A 183 -15.30 7.42 -1.53
CA GLY A 183 -16.55 6.75 -1.19
C GLY A 183 -17.72 7.06 -2.11
N SER A 184 -17.54 7.85 -3.17
CA SER A 184 -18.61 8.15 -4.16
C SER A 184 -18.93 6.97 -5.07
N GLN A 185 -17.97 6.05 -5.25
CA GLN A 185 -18.12 4.83 -6.05
C GLN A 185 -18.26 3.60 -5.18
N SER A 186 -19.05 2.63 -5.64
CA SER A 186 -19.06 1.29 -5.06
C SER A 186 -17.74 0.56 -5.33
N GLU A 187 -17.45 -0.48 -4.55
CA GLU A 187 -16.26 -1.32 -4.73
C GLU A 187 -16.19 -1.93 -6.16
N ASN A 188 -17.33 -2.34 -6.71
CA ASN A 188 -17.41 -2.88 -8.06
C ASN A 188 -17.10 -1.81 -9.13
N GLN A 189 -17.62 -0.61 -8.99
CA GLN A 189 -17.32 0.49 -9.91
C GLN A 189 -15.84 0.86 -9.87
N SER A 190 -15.27 0.94 -8.67
CA SER A 190 -13.83 1.19 -8.49
C SER A 190 -12.99 0.05 -9.08
N ALA A 191 -13.40 -1.21 -8.91
CA ALA A 191 -12.70 -2.35 -9.51
C ALA A 191 -12.74 -2.32 -11.04
N GLU A 192 -13.86 -1.97 -11.66
CA GLU A 192 -13.99 -1.82 -13.11
C GLU A 192 -13.08 -0.71 -13.65
N GLU A 193 -13.01 0.42 -12.98
CA GLU A 193 -12.11 1.51 -13.35
C GLU A 193 -10.64 1.13 -13.22
N VAL A 194 -10.26 0.45 -12.14
CA VAL A 194 -8.91 -0.09 -11.95
C VAL A 194 -8.57 -1.11 -13.04
N ALA A 195 -9.50 -2.02 -13.38
CA ALA A 195 -9.31 -2.99 -14.45
C ALA A 195 -9.05 -2.32 -15.80
N ARG A 196 -9.80 -1.26 -16.10
CA ARG A 196 -9.64 -0.47 -17.32
C ARG A 196 -8.27 0.20 -17.39
N LEU A 197 -7.82 0.83 -16.31
CA LEU A 197 -6.53 1.53 -16.23
C LEU A 197 -5.35 0.58 -16.29
N LEU A 198 -5.43 -0.57 -15.62
CA LEU A 198 -4.44 -1.63 -15.68
C LEU A 198 -4.50 -2.45 -16.98
N LYS A 199 -5.45 -2.15 -17.88
CA LYS A 199 -5.66 -2.88 -19.15
C LYS A 199 -5.79 -4.39 -18.94
N LEU A 200 -6.55 -4.82 -17.92
CA LEU A 200 -6.78 -6.22 -17.66
C LEU A 200 -7.49 -6.86 -18.86
N SER A 201 -6.97 -8.00 -19.34
CA SER A 201 -7.48 -8.66 -20.52
C SER A 201 -8.78 -9.40 -20.24
N ASN A 202 -9.82 -9.15 -21.05
CA ASN A 202 -11.10 -9.85 -20.95
C ASN A 202 -11.05 -11.35 -21.31
N LYS A 203 -9.92 -11.86 -21.84
CA LYS A 203 -9.79 -13.28 -22.21
C LYS A 203 -9.99 -14.25 -21.04
N ASN A 204 -9.75 -13.79 -19.82
CA ASN A 204 -9.88 -14.59 -18.60
C ASN A 204 -11.00 -14.09 -17.67
N ARG A 205 -11.85 -13.16 -18.12
CA ARG A 205 -12.93 -12.58 -17.29
C ARG A 205 -14.02 -13.61 -17.06
N ILE A 206 -14.32 -13.91 -15.80
CA ILE A 206 -15.51 -14.66 -15.40
C ILE A 206 -16.58 -13.62 -15.04
N ASN A 207 -17.79 -13.76 -15.62
CA ASN A 207 -18.96 -13.00 -15.18
C ASN A 207 -19.42 -13.64 -13.87
N ILE A 208 -19.26 -12.90 -12.78
CA ILE A 208 -19.67 -13.27 -11.42
C ILE A 208 -21.02 -12.61 -11.15
#